data_842643ab28f7da5901489a20eaf4f242
#
_entry.id   842643ab28f7da5901489a20eaf4f242
#
_cell.length_a   1.000
_cell.length_b   1.000
_cell.length_c   1.000
_cell.angle_alpha   90.00
_cell.angle_beta   90.00
_cell.angle_gamma   90.00
#
_symmetry.space_group_name_H-M   'P 1'
#
loop_
_entity.id
_entity.type
_entity.pdbx_description
1 polymer ?
#
loop_
_entity_poly.entity_id
_entity_poly.type
_entity_poly.pdbx_seq_one_letter_code
_entity_poly.pdbx_strand_id
1 'polypeptide(L)'
;MVLIFRAEYIGKVRGLEIPLKNDKSDAAQPSSSEAKLTEQGMGLVRVGTITCKTIMGRSGIGSVDYAINPYLGCEHGCAYCYARFMLKMGHTGEDWGSFVDVKFNALDRLRLESPRRSRGVVLLSSVTDPYQPLEKKYELTRGALKILLEHQFPIDILTKSDLVLRDIDLLKRFDDCEVGITITALDDKVRRAFEPRASPVQARLQALRKLSDAGLQTYVFLGPLLPYLSDENLEKLLDEFSATASRILVDRLNIKCGNMPVIQRVLKGNFPGVQPLFESALAPESLYYEKLKSKITEMCRVRGIPCNFCY
;
A
#
# COMPACT_ATOMS: atom_id res chain seq x y z
N MET A 1 8.31 14.72 22.81
CA MET A 1 9.61 14.47 22.13
C MET A 1 9.27 14.25 20.66
N VAL A 2 9.47 15.28 19.84
CA VAL A 2 9.02 15.34 18.44
C VAL A 2 9.97 14.49 17.62
N LEU A 3 9.50 13.35 17.12
CA LEU A 3 10.23 12.55 16.13
C LEU A 3 10.19 13.30 14.79
N ILE A 4 11.31 13.88 14.43
CA ILE A 4 11.55 14.52 13.13
C ILE A 4 11.68 13.38 12.11
N PHE A 5 10.65 13.15 11.29
CA PHE A 5 10.75 12.28 10.14
C PHE A 5 11.65 12.95 9.09
N ARG A 6 12.83 12.37 8.87
CA ARG A 6 13.70 12.76 7.76
C ARG A 6 13.07 12.36 6.45
N ALA A 7 12.99 13.30 5.52
CA ALA A 7 12.49 13.16 4.14
C ALA A 7 13.46 12.36 3.24
N GLU A 8 13.71 11.09 3.57
CA GLU A 8 14.51 10.18 2.71
C GLU A 8 13.74 8.91 2.38
N TYR A 9 12.46 9.05 2.09
CA TYR A 9 11.55 7.95 1.92
C TYR A 9 11.21 7.68 0.46
N ILE A 10 11.56 6.51 -0.04
CA ILE A 10 11.23 5.91 -1.35
C ILE A 10 12.23 6.23 -2.50
N GLY A 11 13.43 6.75 -2.21
CA GLY A 11 14.47 6.96 -3.23
C GLY A 11 15.50 5.84 -3.42
N LYS A 12 15.69 4.93 -2.47
CA LYS A 12 16.78 3.95 -2.50
C LYS A 12 16.36 2.54 -2.09
N VAL A 13 15.71 1.81 -2.97
CA VAL A 13 15.88 0.34 -2.99
C VAL A 13 17.08 0.06 -3.89
N ARG A 14 18.28 0.34 -3.42
CA ARG A 14 19.53 -0.20 -3.99
C ARG A 14 19.86 -1.49 -3.25
N GLY A 15 19.97 -2.58 -4.02
CA GLY A 15 20.77 -3.74 -3.64
C GLY A 15 20.12 -4.73 -2.69
N LEU A 16 19.00 -5.37 -3.05
CA LEU A 16 18.73 -6.74 -2.65
C LEU A 16 19.20 -7.67 -3.77
N GLU A 17 20.52 -7.88 -3.84
CA GLU A 17 21.04 -9.09 -4.48
C GLU A 17 20.70 -10.27 -3.57
N ILE A 18 19.65 -10.99 -3.93
CA ILE A 18 19.35 -12.30 -3.34
C ILE A 18 20.21 -13.31 -4.08
N PRO A 19 21.12 -14.05 -3.39
CA PRO A 19 21.87 -15.10 -4.05
C PRO A 19 20.92 -16.20 -4.52
N LEU A 20 20.81 -16.38 -5.82
CA LEU A 20 20.15 -17.51 -6.43
C LEU A 20 21.01 -18.75 -6.19
N LYS A 21 20.76 -19.49 -5.11
CA LYS A 21 21.18 -20.89 -5.01
C LYS A 21 20.11 -21.75 -5.64
N ASN A 22 20.47 -22.32 -6.78
CA ASN A 22 19.75 -23.42 -7.41
C ASN A 22 19.89 -24.66 -6.51
N ASP A 23 18.90 -24.96 -5.71
CA ASP A 23 18.69 -26.31 -5.19
C ASP A 23 17.40 -26.85 -5.81
N LYS A 24 17.60 -27.73 -6.79
CA LYS A 24 16.57 -28.63 -7.30
C LYS A 24 16.40 -29.75 -6.28
N SER A 25 15.33 -29.71 -5.51
CA SER A 25 14.76 -30.91 -4.89
C SER A 25 13.31 -30.64 -4.47
N ASP A 26 12.42 -31.48 -5.01
CA ASP A 26 11.06 -31.80 -4.59
C ASP A 26 10.03 -30.67 -4.55
N ALA A 27 9.53 -30.34 -5.73
CA ALA A 27 8.27 -29.63 -5.88
C ALA A 27 7.11 -30.64 -5.68
N ALA A 28 6.51 -30.64 -4.49
CA ALA A 28 5.19 -31.21 -4.31
C ALA A 28 4.19 -30.41 -5.17
N GLN A 29 3.44 -31.10 -6.03
CA GLN A 29 2.42 -30.50 -6.89
C GLN A 29 1.35 -29.80 -6.03
N PRO A 30 0.91 -28.58 -6.37
CA PRO A 30 -0.14 -27.90 -5.63
C PRO A 30 -1.48 -28.57 -5.89
N SER A 31 -2.15 -28.99 -4.82
CA SER A 31 -3.53 -29.44 -4.83
C SER A 31 -4.48 -28.29 -5.18
N SER A 32 -5.37 -28.53 -6.14
CA SER A 32 -6.58 -27.80 -6.54
C SER A 32 -6.73 -26.34 -6.11
N SER A 33 -6.56 -25.43 -7.09
CA SER A 33 -6.91 -24.00 -6.99
C SER A 33 -8.43 -23.81 -6.90
N GLU A 34 -8.94 -23.28 -5.79
CA GLU A 34 -10.31 -22.74 -5.74
C GLU A 34 -10.36 -21.38 -6.45
N ALA A 35 -11.00 -21.33 -7.62
CA ALA A 35 -11.28 -20.10 -8.33
C ALA A 35 -12.63 -19.52 -7.86
N LYS A 36 -12.67 -18.29 -7.37
CA LYS A 36 -13.91 -17.57 -7.03
C LYS A 36 -14.21 -16.46 -8.04
N LEU A 37 -15.46 -16.44 -8.52
CA LEU A 37 -16.01 -15.37 -9.35
C LEU A 37 -16.29 -14.12 -8.49
N THR A 38 -15.88 -12.95 -8.96
CA THR A 38 -16.29 -11.67 -8.39
C THR A 38 -17.29 -10.97 -9.31
N GLU A 39 -18.32 -10.35 -8.73
CA GLU A 39 -19.55 -9.87 -9.39
C GLU A 39 -19.41 -8.65 -10.33
N GLN A 40 -18.23 -8.25 -10.76
CA GLN A 40 -18.07 -7.03 -11.58
C GLN A 40 -17.13 -7.21 -12.78
N GLY A 41 -17.31 -8.22 -13.60
CA GLY A 41 -16.62 -8.32 -14.90
C GLY A 41 -15.09 -8.31 -14.89
N MET A 42 -14.45 -8.30 -13.71
CA MET A 42 -13.02 -8.46 -13.51
C MET A 42 -12.72 -9.95 -13.34
N GLY A 43 -11.74 -10.47 -14.08
CA GLY A 43 -11.35 -11.87 -14.06
C GLY A 43 -11.13 -12.43 -12.65
N LEU A 44 -11.27 -13.75 -12.52
CA LEU A 44 -11.02 -14.54 -11.31
C LEU A 44 -9.63 -14.24 -10.74
N VAL A 45 -9.54 -14.04 -9.42
CA VAL A 45 -8.25 -14.01 -8.72
C VAL A 45 -7.87 -15.44 -8.34
N ARG A 46 -6.73 -15.90 -8.83
CA ARG A 46 -6.17 -17.18 -8.44
C ARG A 46 -5.56 -17.07 -7.05
N VAL A 47 -5.99 -17.92 -6.15
CA VAL A 47 -5.46 -17.97 -4.78
C VAL A 47 -4.61 -19.23 -4.64
N GLY A 48 -3.32 -19.01 -4.38
CA GLY A 48 -2.37 -20.07 -4.05
C GLY A 48 -2.00 -20.06 -2.57
N THR A 49 -1.25 -21.08 -2.14
CA THR A 49 -0.67 -21.16 -0.81
C THR A 49 0.83 -21.44 -0.90
N ILE A 50 1.60 -20.72 -0.10
CA ILE A 50 3.06 -20.89 -0.02
C ILE A 50 3.51 -20.90 1.43
N THR A 51 4.74 -21.39 1.66
CA THR A 51 5.43 -21.26 2.95
C THR A 51 6.46 -20.15 2.91
N CYS A 52 6.74 -19.54 4.06
CA CYS A 52 7.87 -18.64 4.21
C CYS A 52 8.86 -19.19 5.26
N LYS A 53 10.14 -18.95 5.04
CA LYS A 53 11.22 -19.26 6.02
C LYS A 53 11.25 -18.22 7.12
N THR A 54 11.03 -16.97 6.78
CA THR A 54 10.92 -15.81 7.67
C THR A 54 9.76 -14.93 7.25
N ILE A 55 9.15 -14.22 8.20
CA ILE A 55 8.03 -13.31 7.93
C ILE A 55 8.35 -11.87 8.35
N MET A 56 9.11 -11.68 9.42
CA MET A 56 9.49 -10.37 9.95
C MET A 56 10.88 -9.99 9.40
N GLY A 57 10.89 -9.48 8.16
CA GLY A 57 12.09 -9.04 7.48
C GLY A 57 12.55 -7.65 7.91
N ARG A 58 13.87 -7.36 7.87
CA ARG A 58 14.39 -5.99 8.00
C ARG A 58 13.84 -5.14 6.87
N SER A 59 13.42 -3.92 7.20
CA SER A 59 12.95 -2.95 6.21
C SER A 59 14.09 -2.14 5.63
N GLY A 60 14.02 -1.82 4.34
CA GLY A 60 14.88 -0.80 3.72
C GLY A 60 14.25 0.60 3.75
N ILE A 61 13.10 0.75 4.38
CA ILE A 61 12.36 2.00 4.51
C ILE A 61 12.85 2.70 5.79
N GLY A 62 13.40 3.93 5.68
CA GLY A 62 14.22 4.60 6.72
C GLY A 62 13.58 4.84 8.10
N SER A 63 12.23 4.85 8.24
CA SER A 63 11.55 5.00 9.55
C SER A 63 10.93 3.69 10.05
N VAL A 64 11.14 2.58 9.32
CA VAL A 64 10.56 1.28 9.60
C VAL A 64 11.67 0.26 9.80
N ASP A 65 11.68 -0.42 10.93
CA ASP A 65 12.68 -1.43 11.25
C ASP A 65 12.38 -2.77 10.58
N TYR A 66 11.11 -3.15 10.52
CA TYR A 66 10.65 -4.44 10.01
C TYR A 66 9.45 -4.28 9.07
N ALA A 67 9.34 -5.20 8.13
CA ALA A 67 8.16 -5.35 7.30
C ALA A 67 7.63 -6.78 7.35
N ILE A 68 6.30 -6.92 7.47
CA ILE A 68 5.60 -8.20 7.44
C ILE A 68 4.70 -8.22 6.21
N ASN A 69 4.94 -9.17 5.29
CA ASN A 69 4.13 -9.36 4.10
C ASN A 69 3.48 -10.74 4.11
N PRO A 70 2.25 -10.90 4.65
CA PRO A 70 1.60 -12.20 4.78
C PRO A 70 1.13 -12.80 3.45
N TYR A 71 1.12 -11.99 2.40
CA TYR A 71 0.72 -12.36 1.05
C TYR A 71 1.83 -12.07 0.04
N LEU A 72 1.83 -12.79 -1.09
CA LEU A 72 2.57 -12.47 -2.30
C LEU A 72 1.54 -12.16 -3.39
N GLY A 73 1.64 -10.99 -4.01
CA GLY A 73 0.58 -10.46 -4.85
C GLY A 73 -0.41 -9.57 -4.06
N CYS A 74 -1.31 -8.91 -4.78
CA CYS A 74 -2.30 -8.00 -4.18
C CYS A 74 -3.54 -7.91 -5.06
N GLU A 75 -4.71 -8.29 -4.52
CA GLU A 75 -5.98 -8.23 -5.25
C GLU A 75 -6.36 -6.82 -5.70
N HIS A 76 -5.91 -5.76 -5.02
CA HIS A 76 -6.22 -4.39 -5.44
C HIS A 76 -5.88 -4.14 -6.91
N GLY A 77 -4.84 -4.80 -7.44
CA GLY A 77 -4.50 -4.79 -8.86
C GLY A 77 -4.17 -3.40 -9.41
N CYS A 78 -3.64 -2.50 -8.58
CA CYS A 78 -3.38 -1.12 -8.97
C CYS A 78 -2.49 -1.03 -10.22
N ALA A 79 -2.93 -0.25 -11.21
CA ALA A 79 -2.24 -0.11 -12.49
C ALA A 79 -0.82 0.46 -12.35
N TYR A 80 -0.61 1.33 -11.39
CA TYR A 80 0.65 2.01 -11.10
C TYR A 80 1.56 1.24 -10.13
N CYS A 81 1.15 0.07 -9.62
CA CYS A 81 1.85 -0.61 -8.53
C CYS A 81 3.30 -0.94 -8.89
N TYR A 82 4.23 -0.52 -8.03
CA TYR A 82 5.65 -0.83 -8.17
C TYR A 82 5.99 -2.28 -7.80
N ALA A 83 5.14 -2.92 -6.96
CA ALA A 83 5.36 -4.29 -6.49
C ALA A 83 5.19 -5.35 -7.60
N ARG A 84 4.91 -4.94 -8.85
CA ARG A 84 4.86 -5.83 -10.03
C ARG A 84 6.15 -6.62 -10.25
N PHE A 85 7.29 -6.21 -9.67
CA PHE A 85 8.51 -7.01 -9.71
C PHE A 85 8.33 -8.41 -9.10
N MET A 86 7.34 -8.59 -8.21
CA MET A 86 7.03 -9.87 -7.59
C MET A 86 6.46 -10.91 -8.57
N LEU A 87 6.01 -10.49 -9.76
CA LEU A 87 5.66 -11.40 -10.85
C LEU A 87 6.80 -12.38 -11.19
N LYS A 88 8.05 -11.97 -10.97
CA LYS A 88 9.23 -12.83 -11.17
C LYS A 88 9.33 -13.98 -10.15
N MET A 89 8.50 -13.97 -9.11
CA MET A 89 8.48 -14.99 -8.06
C MET A 89 7.46 -16.10 -8.36
N GLY A 90 7.51 -16.67 -9.57
CA GLY A 90 6.65 -17.78 -9.98
C GLY A 90 5.37 -17.38 -10.75
N HIS A 91 5.20 -16.09 -11.05
CA HIS A 91 4.00 -15.56 -11.72
C HIS A 91 4.32 -14.84 -13.04
N THR A 92 5.42 -15.22 -13.69
CA THR A 92 5.83 -14.62 -14.97
C THR A 92 4.76 -14.89 -16.03
N GLY A 93 4.27 -13.81 -16.66
CA GLY A 93 3.21 -13.88 -17.66
C GLY A 93 1.79 -13.70 -17.11
N GLU A 94 1.63 -13.65 -15.78
CA GLU A 94 0.34 -13.32 -15.16
C GLU A 94 0.15 -11.78 -15.05
N ASP A 95 -1.09 -11.34 -14.99
CA ASP A 95 -1.41 -9.94 -14.72
C ASP A 95 -1.33 -9.64 -13.23
N TRP A 96 -0.81 -8.45 -12.89
CA TRP A 96 -0.81 -7.98 -11.51
C TRP A 96 -2.25 -7.76 -11.03
N GLY A 97 -2.59 -8.39 -9.91
CA GLY A 97 -3.95 -8.38 -9.36
C GLY A 97 -4.78 -9.61 -9.73
N SER A 98 -4.27 -10.50 -10.59
CA SER A 98 -4.96 -11.75 -10.95
C SER A 98 -4.60 -12.94 -10.06
N PHE A 99 -3.63 -12.78 -9.15
CA PHE A 99 -3.21 -13.82 -8.22
C PHE A 99 -2.86 -13.25 -6.84
N VAL A 100 -2.99 -14.10 -5.83
CA VAL A 100 -2.44 -13.89 -4.48
C VAL A 100 -2.04 -15.25 -3.90
N ASP A 101 -0.79 -15.37 -3.45
CA ASP A 101 -0.36 -16.52 -2.68
C ASP A 101 -0.35 -16.19 -1.18
N VAL A 102 -1.04 -17.01 -0.42
CA VAL A 102 -1.19 -16.90 1.03
C VAL A 102 -0.03 -17.61 1.71
N LYS A 103 0.73 -16.93 2.55
CA LYS A 103 1.77 -17.53 3.39
C LYS A 103 1.13 -18.21 4.60
N PHE A 104 0.63 -19.42 4.43
CA PHE A 104 -0.20 -20.09 5.43
C PHE A 104 0.48 -20.30 6.78
N ASN A 105 1.82 -20.40 6.80
CA ASN A 105 2.61 -20.52 8.04
C ASN A 105 3.10 -19.16 8.60
N ALA A 106 2.59 -18.03 8.09
CA ALA A 106 3.08 -16.70 8.45
C ALA A 106 2.96 -16.44 9.97
N LEU A 107 1.83 -16.81 10.58
CA LEU A 107 1.60 -16.55 12.00
C LEU A 107 2.48 -17.44 12.90
N ASP A 108 2.72 -18.69 12.53
CA ASP A 108 3.61 -19.58 13.28
C ASP A 108 5.05 -19.08 13.22
N ARG A 109 5.49 -18.61 12.02
CA ARG A 109 6.79 -17.97 11.88
C ARG A 109 6.89 -16.71 12.72
N LEU A 110 5.86 -15.86 12.72
CA LEU A 110 5.85 -14.62 13.49
C LEU A 110 5.95 -14.88 15.00
N ARG A 111 5.21 -15.89 15.55
CA ARG A 111 5.33 -16.29 16.95
C ARG A 111 6.74 -16.71 17.34
N LEU A 112 7.49 -17.36 16.42
CA LEU A 112 8.87 -17.77 16.65
C LEU A 112 9.87 -16.62 16.52
N GLU A 113 9.58 -15.65 15.67
CA GLU A 113 10.51 -14.55 15.32
C GLU A 113 10.35 -13.34 16.27
N SER A 114 9.12 -12.94 16.61
CA SER A 114 8.85 -11.74 17.39
C SER A 114 9.59 -11.68 18.75
N PRO A 115 9.65 -12.75 19.57
CA PRO A 115 10.38 -12.70 20.84
C PRO A 115 11.90 -12.53 20.69
N ARG A 116 12.43 -12.79 19.49
CA ARG A 116 13.87 -12.75 19.20
C ARG A 116 14.30 -11.45 18.52
N ARG A 117 13.35 -10.55 18.27
CA ARG A 117 13.61 -9.27 17.63
C ARG A 117 13.65 -8.16 18.68
N SER A 118 14.56 -7.22 18.52
CA SER A 118 14.51 -5.95 19.27
C SER A 118 13.25 -5.18 18.89
N ARG A 119 12.65 -4.48 19.85
CA ARG A 119 11.51 -3.60 19.61
C ARG A 119 11.88 -2.56 18.55
N GLY A 120 11.02 -2.39 17.57
CA GLY A 120 11.20 -1.46 16.46
C GLY A 120 9.91 -1.38 15.65
N VAL A 121 9.77 -0.36 14.82
CA VAL A 121 8.56 -0.11 14.02
C VAL A 121 8.33 -1.22 13.00
N VAL A 122 7.14 -1.81 13.02
CA VAL A 122 6.71 -2.86 12.10
C VAL A 122 5.69 -2.30 11.12
N LEU A 123 6.07 -2.23 9.85
CA LEU A 123 5.14 -1.94 8.75
C LEU A 123 4.40 -3.21 8.34
N LEU A 124 3.08 -3.16 8.42
CA LEU A 124 2.24 -4.22 7.89
C LEU A 124 2.06 -4.01 6.38
N SER A 125 2.78 -4.84 5.62
CA SER A 125 2.79 -4.94 4.16
C SER A 125 3.47 -3.76 3.43
N SER A 126 4.70 -4.02 2.98
CA SER A 126 5.45 -3.08 2.14
C SER A 126 5.26 -3.29 0.63
N VAL A 127 4.88 -4.50 0.19
CA VAL A 127 4.77 -4.90 -1.23
C VAL A 127 3.41 -5.53 -1.60
N THR A 128 2.49 -5.53 -0.65
CA THR A 128 1.08 -5.92 -0.82
C THR A 128 0.23 -4.96 0.02
N ASP A 129 -1.10 -5.11 0.03
CA ASP A 129 -1.95 -4.37 0.97
C ASP A 129 -2.35 -5.30 2.13
N PRO A 130 -2.19 -4.88 3.39
CA PRO A 130 -2.51 -5.72 4.55
C PRO A 130 -4.00 -6.01 4.67
N TYR A 131 -4.85 -5.18 4.07
CA TYR A 131 -6.32 -5.32 4.10
C TYR A 131 -6.91 -5.50 2.70
N GLN A 132 -6.16 -6.12 1.78
CA GLN A 132 -6.71 -6.52 0.49
C GLN A 132 -7.94 -7.44 0.69
N PRO A 133 -8.87 -7.58 -0.27
CA PRO A 133 -10.14 -8.30 -0.08
C PRO A 133 -9.99 -9.71 0.52
N LEU A 134 -8.91 -10.42 0.17
CA LEU A 134 -8.62 -11.78 0.65
C LEU A 134 -8.39 -11.85 2.16
N GLU A 135 -7.96 -10.75 2.79
CA GLU A 135 -7.77 -10.64 4.23
C GLU A 135 -9.07 -10.85 5.03
N LYS A 136 -10.25 -10.63 4.41
CA LYS A 136 -11.55 -10.98 5.02
C LYS A 136 -11.67 -12.48 5.32
N LYS A 137 -11.02 -13.33 4.51
CA LYS A 137 -11.07 -14.80 4.65
C LYS A 137 -9.94 -15.33 5.53
N TYR A 138 -8.72 -14.87 5.30
CA TYR A 138 -7.53 -15.48 5.89
C TYR A 138 -7.10 -14.84 7.21
N GLU A 139 -7.48 -13.62 7.48
CA GLU A 139 -7.23 -12.88 8.73
C GLU A 139 -5.75 -12.89 9.19
N LEU A 140 -4.81 -12.96 8.26
CA LEU A 140 -3.38 -13.02 8.59
C LEU A 140 -2.87 -11.71 9.19
N THR A 141 -3.38 -10.57 8.71
CA THR A 141 -3.06 -9.25 9.29
C THR A 141 -3.59 -9.15 10.71
N ARG A 142 -4.86 -9.54 10.93
CA ARG A 142 -5.44 -9.58 12.28
C ARG A 142 -4.67 -10.53 13.21
N GLY A 143 -4.29 -11.70 12.71
CA GLY A 143 -3.46 -12.65 13.45
C GLY A 143 -2.08 -12.10 13.80
N ALA A 144 -1.44 -11.39 12.86
CA ALA A 144 -0.15 -10.74 13.08
C ALA A 144 -0.25 -9.64 14.14
N LEU A 145 -1.30 -8.80 14.08
CA LEU A 145 -1.57 -7.78 15.11
C LEU A 145 -1.67 -8.38 16.51
N LYS A 146 -2.41 -9.51 16.68
CA LYS A 146 -2.51 -10.18 17.99
C LYS A 146 -1.15 -10.59 18.53
N ILE A 147 -0.27 -11.15 17.69
CA ILE A 147 1.07 -11.61 18.11
C ILE A 147 1.97 -10.40 18.44
N LEU A 148 1.96 -9.37 17.59
CA LEU A 148 2.78 -8.16 17.78
C LEU A 148 2.35 -7.38 19.04
N LEU A 149 1.06 -7.41 19.38
CA LEU A 149 0.50 -6.78 20.57
C LEU A 149 1.05 -7.40 21.86
N GLU A 150 1.31 -8.71 21.89
CA GLU A 150 1.91 -9.39 23.06
C GLU A 150 3.29 -8.82 23.44
N HIS A 151 3.98 -8.23 22.45
CA HIS A 151 5.32 -7.65 22.60
C HIS A 151 5.33 -6.13 22.45
N GLN A 152 4.19 -5.49 22.28
CA GLN A 152 4.04 -4.05 22.11
C GLN A 152 4.99 -3.45 21.05
N PHE A 153 5.11 -4.13 19.89
CA PHE A 153 5.83 -3.53 18.76
C PHE A 153 5.10 -2.28 18.27
N PRO A 154 5.82 -1.16 18.04
CA PRO A 154 5.24 -0.03 17.31
C PRO A 154 4.75 -0.47 15.94
N ILE A 155 3.52 -0.09 15.57
CA ILE A 155 2.86 -0.52 14.34
C ILE A 155 2.66 0.66 13.40
N ASP A 156 3.03 0.46 12.14
CA ASP A 156 2.66 1.32 11.02
C ASP A 156 1.83 0.52 10.02
N ILE A 157 0.68 1.05 9.64
CA ILE A 157 -0.22 0.47 8.65
C ILE A 157 -0.46 1.49 7.55
N LEU A 158 -0.34 1.04 6.30
CA LEU A 158 -0.77 1.82 5.15
C LEU A 158 -1.66 0.97 4.25
N THR A 159 -2.90 1.42 4.03
CA THR A 159 -3.88 0.63 3.26
C THR A 159 -4.78 1.47 2.37
N LYS A 160 -5.36 0.83 1.34
CA LYS A 160 -6.43 1.31 0.46
C LYS A 160 -7.80 0.71 0.80
N SER A 161 -7.93 0.15 2.00
CA SER A 161 -9.12 -0.61 2.38
C SER A 161 -9.75 -0.10 3.67
N ASP A 162 -11.06 0.04 3.67
CA ASP A 162 -11.86 0.32 4.87
C ASP A 162 -11.99 -0.91 5.80
N LEU A 163 -11.53 -2.09 5.35
CA LEU A 163 -11.49 -3.30 6.18
C LEU A 163 -10.62 -3.13 7.44
N VAL A 164 -9.69 -2.16 7.46
CA VAL A 164 -8.89 -1.83 8.65
C VAL A 164 -9.76 -1.51 9.87
N LEU A 165 -10.98 -1.03 9.68
CA LEU A 165 -11.94 -0.76 10.75
C LEU A 165 -12.32 -2.01 11.56
N ARG A 166 -12.21 -3.22 10.97
CA ARG A 166 -12.41 -4.49 11.67
C ARG A 166 -11.51 -4.63 12.89
N ASP A 167 -10.31 -4.08 12.81
CA ASP A 167 -9.23 -4.34 13.77
C ASP A 167 -9.00 -3.18 14.75
N ILE A 168 -9.89 -2.18 14.81
CA ILE A 168 -9.82 -1.05 15.76
C ILE A 168 -9.70 -1.55 17.21
N ASP A 169 -10.36 -2.65 17.55
CA ASP A 169 -10.32 -3.27 18.88
C ASP A 169 -8.91 -3.71 19.29
N LEU A 170 -8.07 -4.11 18.35
CA LEU A 170 -6.67 -4.47 18.57
C LEU A 170 -5.77 -3.23 18.49
N LEU A 171 -5.96 -2.38 17.47
CA LEU A 171 -5.11 -1.22 17.21
C LEU A 171 -5.07 -0.25 18.40
N LYS A 172 -6.19 -0.04 19.07
CA LYS A 172 -6.29 0.80 20.28
C LYS A 172 -5.51 0.28 21.50
N ARG A 173 -5.05 -0.95 21.47
CA ARG A 173 -4.33 -1.58 22.59
C ARG A 173 -2.82 -1.50 22.45
N PHE A 174 -2.33 -1.02 21.31
CA PHE A 174 -0.91 -0.75 21.14
C PHE A 174 -0.53 0.57 21.81
N ASP A 175 0.63 0.61 22.45
CA ASP A 175 1.20 1.83 23.01
C ASP A 175 1.56 2.84 21.90
N ASP A 176 1.93 2.33 20.72
CA ASP A 176 2.35 3.13 19.56
C ASP A 176 1.80 2.46 18.28
N CYS A 177 0.83 3.10 17.67
CA CYS A 177 0.16 2.60 16.47
C CYS A 177 -0.26 3.77 15.58
N GLU A 178 0.16 3.73 14.33
CA GLU A 178 -0.22 4.71 13.34
C GLU A 178 -0.88 4.05 12.13
N VAL A 179 -1.98 4.62 11.66
CA VAL A 179 -2.74 4.08 10.53
C VAL A 179 -2.86 5.11 9.41
N GLY A 180 -2.23 4.80 8.28
CA GLY A 180 -2.32 5.58 7.06
C GLY A 180 -3.38 5.05 6.10
N ILE A 181 -4.15 5.95 5.53
CA ILE A 181 -5.07 5.65 4.44
C ILE A 181 -4.53 6.26 3.15
N THR A 182 -4.36 5.43 2.14
CA THR A 182 -3.96 5.90 0.80
C THR A 182 -5.17 6.45 0.06
N ILE A 183 -5.07 7.69 -0.42
CA ILE A 183 -6.05 8.32 -1.30
C ILE A 183 -5.31 8.99 -2.45
N THR A 184 -5.56 8.52 -3.67
CA THR A 184 -4.85 8.96 -4.88
C THR A 184 -5.56 10.13 -5.56
N ALA A 185 -6.89 10.14 -5.55
CA ALA A 185 -7.74 11.19 -6.10
C ALA A 185 -9.10 11.18 -5.41
N LEU A 186 -9.84 12.29 -5.48
CA LEU A 186 -11.19 12.39 -4.94
C LEU A 186 -12.22 11.68 -5.82
N ASP A 187 -12.03 11.72 -7.15
CA ASP A 187 -12.95 11.10 -8.10
C ASP A 187 -12.84 9.56 -8.07
N ASP A 188 -13.92 8.90 -7.68
CA ASP A 188 -14.00 7.43 -7.66
C ASP A 188 -13.88 6.79 -9.06
N LYS A 189 -14.10 7.55 -10.15
CA LYS A 189 -13.82 7.09 -11.51
C LYS A 189 -12.32 6.81 -11.70
N VAL A 190 -11.46 7.67 -11.15
CA VAL A 190 -10.00 7.48 -11.15
C VAL A 190 -9.66 6.21 -10.34
N ARG A 191 -10.23 6.06 -9.14
CA ARG A 191 -10.04 4.87 -8.32
C ARG A 191 -10.48 3.60 -9.09
N ARG A 192 -11.68 3.56 -9.67
CA ARG A 192 -12.15 2.38 -10.43
C ARG A 192 -11.21 2.00 -11.57
N ALA A 193 -10.64 2.97 -12.25
CA ALA A 193 -9.73 2.75 -13.37
C ALA A 193 -8.33 2.28 -12.92
N PHE A 194 -7.76 2.91 -11.89
CA PHE A 194 -6.38 2.66 -11.47
C PHE A 194 -6.23 1.72 -10.29
N GLU A 195 -7.27 1.54 -9.46
CA GLU A 195 -7.29 0.73 -8.23
C GLU A 195 -8.56 -0.13 -8.17
N PRO A 196 -8.76 -1.02 -9.14
CA PRO A 196 -10.09 -1.60 -9.44
C PRO A 196 -10.76 -2.32 -8.27
N ARG A 197 -9.98 -2.96 -7.37
CA ARG A 197 -10.51 -3.72 -6.23
C ARG A 197 -10.20 -3.10 -4.88
N ALA A 198 -9.71 -1.86 -4.85
CA ALA A 198 -9.55 -1.12 -3.60
C ALA A 198 -10.89 -0.52 -3.16
N SER A 199 -11.04 -0.23 -1.88
CA SER A 199 -12.27 0.36 -1.34
C SER A 199 -12.61 1.70 -2.00
N PRO A 200 -13.90 2.04 -2.18
CA PRO A 200 -14.32 3.33 -2.70
C PRO A 200 -13.69 4.50 -1.92
N VAL A 201 -13.43 5.62 -2.61
CA VAL A 201 -12.79 6.79 -1.98
C VAL A 201 -13.57 7.25 -0.75
N GLN A 202 -14.90 7.33 -0.83
CA GLN A 202 -15.73 7.72 0.31
C GLN A 202 -15.65 6.77 1.49
N ALA A 203 -15.52 5.46 1.23
CA ALA A 203 -15.33 4.47 2.30
C ALA A 203 -13.97 4.66 3.00
N ARG A 204 -12.92 5.02 2.24
CA ARG A 204 -11.58 5.34 2.79
C ARG A 204 -11.61 6.62 3.63
N LEU A 205 -12.29 7.67 3.17
CA LEU A 205 -12.48 8.91 3.94
C LEU A 205 -13.25 8.66 5.23
N GLN A 206 -14.31 7.85 5.17
CA GLN A 206 -15.06 7.44 6.36
C GLN A 206 -14.21 6.58 7.30
N ALA A 207 -13.37 5.68 6.75
CA ALA A 207 -12.46 4.90 7.57
C ALA A 207 -11.46 5.78 8.30
N LEU A 208 -10.87 6.76 7.63
CA LEU A 208 -9.97 7.74 8.24
C LEU A 208 -10.63 8.47 9.41
N ARG A 209 -11.86 8.97 9.23
CA ARG A 209 -12.63 9.63 10.30
C ARG A 209 -12.86 8.69 11.48
N LYS A 210 -13.36 7.47 11.24
CA LYS A 210 -13.65 6.50 12.32
C LYS A 210 -12.41 6.09 13.09
N LEU A 211 -11.25 5.98 12.42
CA LEU A 211 -9.97 5.70 13.08
C LEU A 211 -9.55 6.88 13.97
N SER A 212 -9.67 8.10 13.47
CA SER A 212 -9.40 9.32 14.23
C SER A 212 -10.35 9.48 15.42
N ASP A 213 -11.66 9.28 15.23
CA ASP A 213 -12.68 9.31 16.28
C ASP A 213 -12.44 8.24 17.36
N ALA A 214 -11.85 7.12 16.98
CA ALA A 214 -11.44 6.07 17.90
C ALA A 214 -10.18 6.41 18.72
N GLY A 215 -9.56 7.56 18.47
CA GLY A 215 -8.36 8.05 19.17
C GLY A 215 -7.05 7.49 18.64
N LEU A 216 -7.05 6.86 17.44
CA LEU A 216 -5.84 6.38 16.79
C LEU A 216 -5.09 7.53 16.10
N GLN A 217 -3.77 7.46 16.08
CA GLN A 217 -2.98 8.35 15.23
C GLN A 217 -3.18 7.95 13.76
N THR A 218 -3.59 8.92 12.96
CA THR A 218 -3.90 8.68 11.54
C THR A 218 -3.12 9.61 10.64
N TYR A 219 -2.76 9.13 9.46
CA TYR A 219 -2.19 9.95 8.41
C TYR A 219 -2.81 9.62 7.04
N VAL A 220 -2.67 10.54 6.11
CA VAL A 220 -3.04 10.30 4.72
C VAL A 220 -1.79 10.13 3.87
N PHE A 221 -1.79 9.10 3.04
CA PHE A 221 -0.84 8.98 1.93
C PHE A 221 -1.53 9.44 0.65
N LEU A 222 -1.28 10.70 0.27
CA LEU A 222 -1.74 11.29 -0.99
C LEU A 222 -0.78 10.85 -2.11
N GLY A 223 -1.04 9.66 -2.65
CA GLY A 223 -0.11 9.07 -3.59
C GLY A 223 -0.52 7.70 -4.17
N PRO A 224 0.08 7.36 -5.33
CA PRO A 224 0.88 8.28 -6.12
C PRO A 224 0.03 9.40 -6.73
N LEU A 225 0.60 10.59 -6.82
CA LEU A 225 -0.02 11.67 -7.57
C LEU A 225 -0.03 11.31 -9.07
N LEU A 226 -1.21 11.10 -9.60
CA LEU A 226 -1.45 10.85 -11.03
C LEU A 226 -1.67 12.20 -11.73
N PRO A 227 -0.79 12.62 -12.66
CA PRO A 227 -0.88 13.93 -13.29
C PRO A 227 -2.27 14.23 -13.87
N TYR A 228 -2.79 15.43 -13.58
CA TYR A 228 -4.10 15.93 -14.01
C TYR A 228 -5.33 15.12 -13.55
N LEU A 229 -5.12 14.05 -12.77
CA LEU A 229 -6.19 13.25 -12.18
C LEU A 229 -6.25 13.38 -10.66
N SER A 230 -5.08 13.45 -10.00
CA SER A 230 -5.00 13.58 -8.54
C SER A 230 -5.18 15.03 -8.07
N ASP A 231 -4.81 16.00 -8.88
CA ASP A 231 -4.89 17.42 -8.55
C ASP A 231 -6.25 18.07 -8.90
N GLU A 232 -7.12 17.31 -9.56
CA GLU A 232 -8.52 17.70 -9.69
C GLU A 232 -9.21 17.63 -8.32
N ASN A 233 -9.87 18.73 -7.92
CA ASN A 233 -10.54 18.87 -6.62
C ASN A 233 -9.62 18.71 -5.39
N LEU A 234 -8.32 19.01 -5.52
CA LEU A 234 -7.32 18.85 -4.46
C LEU A 234 -7.67 19.65 -3.20
N GLU A 235 -8.27 20.85 -3.32
CA GLU A 235 -8.71 21.66 -2.18
C GLU A 235 -9.71 20.91 -1.30
N LYS A 236 -10.78 20.37 -1.91
CA LYS A 236 -11.77 19.57 -1.19
C LYS A 236 -11.17 18.36 -0.50
N LEU A 237 -10.18 17.72 -1.16
CA LEU A 237 -9.53 16.57 -0.59
C LEU A 237 -8.68 16.94 0.63
N LEU A 238 -7.96 18.05 0.57
CA LEU A 238 -7.16 18.55 1.70
C LEU A 238 -8.03 19.07 2.85
N ASP A 239 -9.22 19.61 2.57
CA ASP A 239 -10.20 19.96 3.61
C ASP A 239 -10.64 18.72 4.41
N GLU A 240 -10.92 17.61 3.73
CA GLU A 240 -11.25 16.34 4.37
C GLU A 240 -10.10 15.82 5.23
N PHE A 241 -8.85 15.94 4.75
CA PHE A 241 -7.67 15.45 5.47
C PHE A 241 -7.35 16.28 6.72
N SER A 242 -7.44 17.61 6.62
CA SER A 242 -7.13 18.50 7.75
C SER A 242 -8.01 18.30 8.96
N ALA A 243 -9.23 17.79 8.76
CA ALA A 243 -10.17 17.49 9.85
C ALA A 243 -9.91 16.14 10.53
N THR A 244 -9.11 15.24 9.93
CA THR A 244 -9.09 13.83 10.34
C THR A 244 -7.71 13.20 10.42
N ALA A 245 -6.70 13.81 9.83
CA ALA A 245 -5.34 13.27 9.80
C ALA A 245 -4.36 14.17 10.54
N SER A 246 -3.38 13.57 11.22
CA SER A 246 -2.29 14.29 11.91
C SER A 246 -1.27 14.87 10.93
N ARG A 247 -1.12 14.25 9.75
CA ARG A 247 -0.19 14.66 8.70
C ARG A 247 -0.57 14.07 7.33
N ILE A 248 0.02 14.63 6.29
CA ILE A 248 -0.10 14.14 4.91
C ILE A 248 1.30 13.75 4.41
N LEU A 249 1.43 12.55 3.88
CA LEU A 249 2.58 12.12 3.09
C LEU A 249 2.19 12.18 1.62
N VAL A 250 3.01 12.83 0.81
CA VAL A 250 2.75 13.02 -0.63
C VAL A 250 3.82 12.32 -1.45
N ASP A 251 3.42 11.47 -2.38
CA ASP A 251 4.37 10.82 -3.29
C ASP A 251 3.94 10.99 -4.75
N ARG A 252 4.94 11.18 -5.61
CA ARG A 252 4.73 11.25 -7.06
C ARG A 252 4.60 9.87 -7.67
N LEU A 253 4.07 9.80 -8.89
CA LEU A 253 4.02 8.56 -9.64
C LEU A 253 5.44 8.11 -10.02
N ASN A 254 5.77 6.89 -9.60
CA ASN A 254 7.02 6.23 -9.97
C ASN A 254 6.80 5.26 -11.14
N ILE A 255 7.45 5.54 -12.27
CA ILE A 255 7.44 4.62 -13.42
C ILE A 255 8.52 3.57 -13.21
N LYS A 256 8.10 2.39 -12.76
CA LYS A 256 9.01 1.27 -12.44
C LYS A 256 8.33 -0.08 -12.70
N CYS A 257 9.14 -1.12 -12.85
CA CYS A 257 8.68 -2.52 -12.88
C CYS A 257 7.61 -2.81 -13.96
N GLY A 258 7.66 -2.11 -15.10
CA GLY A 258 6.75 -2.34 -16.22
C GLY A 258 5.32 -1.84 -15.99
N ASN A 259 5.10 -0.85 -15.12
CA ASN A 259 3.77 -0.30 -14.88
C ASN A 259 3.31 0.67 -15.99
N MET A 260 4.20 1.34 -16.72
CA MET A 260 3.82 2.35 -17.72
C MET A 260 2.87 1.82 -18.82
N PRO A 261 3.09 0.65 -19.45
CA PRO A 261 2.14 0.12 -20.45
C PRO A 261 0.74 -0.12 -19.89
N VAL A 262 0.64 -0.48 -18.61
CA VAL A 262 -0.66 -0.69 -17.94
C VAL A 262 -1.34 0.64 -17.68
N ILE A 263 -0.60 1.64 -17.20
CA ILE A 263 -1.07 3.02 -17.01
C ILE A 263 -1.59 3.58 -18.33
N GLN A 264 -0.84 3.44 -19.42
CA GLN A 264 -1.25 3.91 -20.75
C GLN A 264 -2.53 3.24 -21.24
N ARG A 265 -2.69 1.94 -21.01
CA ARG A 265 -3.93 1.22 -21.34
C ARG A 265 -5.12 1.78 -20.56
N VAL A 266 -4.95 2.06 -19.27
CA VAL A 266 -5.99 2.67 -18.43
C VAL A 266 -6.34 4.07 -18.92
N LEU A 267 -5.34 4.91 -19.21
CA LEU A 267 -5.55 6.26 -19.72
C LEU A 267 -6.30 6.25 -21.04
N LYS A 268 -5.84 5.45 -22.00
CA LYS A 268 -6.49 5.31 -23.32
C LYS A 268 -7.94 4.88 -23.21
N GLY A 269 -8.26 3.94 -22.31
CA GLY A 269 -9.61 3.41 -22.15
C GLY A 269 -10.55 4.32 -21.35
N ASN A 270 -10.05 5.09 -20.38
CA ASN A 270 -10.90 5.82 -19.44
C ASN A 270 -10.73 7.34 -19.48
N PHE A 271 -9.55 7.83 -19.89
CA PHE A 271 -9.17 9.25 -19.85
C PHE A 271 -8.40 9.68 -21.11
N PRO A 272 -8.90 9.41 -22.34
CA PRO A 272 -8.14 9.64 -23.56
C PRO A 272 -7.74 11.11 -23.74
N GLY A 273 -8.57 12.06 -23.30
CA GLY A 273 -8.27 13.49 -23.36
C GLY A 273 -7.17 13.95 -22.38
N VAL A 274 -6.91 13.19 -21.34
CA VAL A 274 -5.87 13.50 -20.32
C VAL A 274 -4.53 12.85 -20.70
N GLN A 275 -4.53 11.78 -21.47
CA GLN A 275 -3.33 10.98 -21.75
C GLN A 275 -2.14 11.82 -22.27
N PRO A 276 -2.26 12.73 -23.26
CA PRO A 276 -1.10 13.50 -23.74
C PRO A 276 -0.51 14.41 -22.66
N LEU A 277 -1.36 15.04 -21.84
CA LEU A 277 -0.95 15.90 -20.74
C LEU A 277 -0.26 15.10 -19.64
N PHE A 278 -0.82 13.94 -19.31
CA PHE A 278 -0.26 13.00 -18.33
C PHE A 278 1.15 12.54 -18.72
N GLU A 279 1.35 12.14 -19.97
CA GLU A 279 2.65 11.70 -20.48
C GLU A 279 3.66 12.87 -20.52
N SER A 280 3.23 14.06 -20.92
CA SER A 280 4.06 15.28 -20.88
C SER A 280 4.49 15.64 -19.45
N ALA A 281 3.63 15.43 -18.45
CA ALA A 281 3.98 15.70 -17.06
C ALA A 281 5.06 14.74 -16.50
N LEU A 282 5.26 13.60 -17.14
CA LEU A 282 6.28 12.61 -16.76
C LEU A 282 7.62 12.81 -17.50
N ALA A 283 7.69 13.73 -18.46
CA ALA A 283 8.93 14.02 -19.18
C ALA A 283 10.02 14.53 -18.22
N PRO A 284 11.30 14.20 -18.44
CA PRO A 284 12.39 14.58 -17.53
C PRO A 284 12.51 16.09 -17.29
N GLU A 285 12.17 16.89 -18.30
CA GLU A 285 12.21 18.36 -18.26
C GLU A 285 10.94 19.00 -17.66
N SER A 286 9.94 18.20 -17.32
CA SER A 286 8.66 18.70 -16.83
C SER A 286 8.78 19.25 -15.42
N LEU A 287 8.30 20.45 -15.19
CA LEU A 287 8.18 21.10 -13.89
C LEU A 287 6.82 20.82 -13.23
N TYR A 288 6.06 19.84 -13.72
CA TYR A 288 4.72 19.57 -13.22
C TYR A 288 4.71 19.25 -11.72
N TYR A 289 5.56 18.32 -11.28
CA TYR A 289 5.59 17.90 -9.87
C TYR A 289 6.15 18.97 -8.94
N GLU A 290 7.10 19.80 -9.39
CA GLU A 290 7.61 20.95 -8.63
C GLU A 290 6.52 21.98 -8.38
N LYS A 291 5.75 22.32 -9.42
CA LYS A 291 4.61 23.24 -9.31
C LYS A 291 3.52 22.68 -8.40
N LEU A 292 3.22 21.39 -8.56
CA LEU A 292 2.21 20.71 -7.74
C LEU A 292 2.66 20.62 -6.28
N LYS A 293 3.95 20.35 -6.02
CA LYS A 293 4.55 20.36 -4.69
C LYS A 293 4.39 21.73 -4.02
N SER A 294 4.72 22.81 -4.71
CA SER A 294 4.56 24.18 -4.19
C SER A 294 3.11 24.48 -3.85
N LYS A 295 2.18 24.10 -4.77
CA LYS A 295 0.73 24.28 -4.56
C LYS A 295 0.23 23.52 -3.33
N ILE A 296 0.58 22.22 -3.19
CA ILE A 296 0.18 21.40 -2.05
C ILE A 296 0.76 21.95 -0.75
N THR A 297 2.03 22.36 -0.75
CA THR A 297 2.69 22.94 0.43
C THR A 297 1.92 24.15 0.95
N GLU A 298 1.56 25.09 0.05
CA GLU A 298 0.80 26.29 0.44
C GLU A 298 -0.60 25.95 0.94
N MET A 299 -1.28 25.04 0.25
CA MET A 299 -2.63 24.60 0.67
C MET A 299 -2.62 23.93 2.05
N CYS A 300 -1.60 23.12 2.35
CA CYS A 300 -1.42 22.47 3.65
C CYS A 300 -1.08 23.51 4.73
N ARG A 301 -0.21 24.49 4.41
CA ARG A 301 0.14 25.59 5.32
C ARG A 301 -1.07 26.39 5.76
N VAL A 302 -1.95 26.74 4.81
CA VAL A 302 -3.19 27.49 5.10
C VAL A 302 -4.12 26.69 6.03
N ARG A 303 -4.13 25.37 5.93
CA ARG A 303 -4.94 24.46 6.74
C ARG A 303 -4.29 24.03 8.06
N GLY A 304 -3.05 24.42 8.30
CA GLY A 304 -2.32 24.04 9.50
C GLY A 304 -2.00 22.55 9.61
N ILE A 305 -2.02 21.79 8.48
CA ILE A 305 -1.74 20.36 8.47
C ILE A 305 -0.29 20.10 7.99
N PRO A 306 0.52 19.34 8.77
CA PRO A 306 1.86 18.95 8.35
C PRO A 306 1.84 18.13 7.05
N CYS A 307 2.72 18.49 6.11
CA CYS A 307 2.83 17.84 4.81
C CYS A 307 4.30 17.51 4.50
N ASN A 308 4.56 16.24 4.18
CA ASN A 308 5.89 15.74 3.84
C ASN A 308 5.87 15.09 2.46
N PHE A 309 6.90 15.36 1.66
CA PHE A 309 7.04 14.79 0.32
C PHE A 309 8.06 13.66 0.33
N CYS A 310 7.73 12.57 -0.36
CA CYS A 310 8.56 11.36 -0.48
C CYS A 310 9.49 11.41 -1.71
N TYR A 311 9.59 12.56 -2.40
CA TYR A 311 10.42 12.76 -3.61
C TYR A 311 11.13 14.12 -3.60
#